data_3b2abb2c429251bcb66ce74e326a662b
#
_entry.id   3b2abb2c429251bcb66ce74e326a662b
#
_cell.length_a   1.000
_cell.length_b   1.000
_cell.length_c   1.000
_cell.angle_alpha   90.00
_cell.angle_beta   90.00
_cell.angle_gamma   90.00
#
_symmetry.space_group_name_H-M   'P 1'
#
loop_
_entity.id
_entity.type
_entity.pdbx_description
1 polymer ?
#
loop_
_entity_poly.entity_id
_entity_poly.type
_entity_poly.pdbx_seq_one_letter_code
_entity_poly.pdbx_strand_id
1 'polypeptide(L)'
;MEIQAGLGKTQYGCIPMAPHTAWEWLERYGAVTLSGRSDSFEEEREGLTAMVREKAGETLEKTLRDSHGWAIKPGEVVYRGSGYADLENACRVRRGEEPLSPHLDFSSEDERQTPWRIFLETGHFPSADPADMPADCMADDFWYEMLREQANQTQSTVSPDWHLLYHLALNHMARGKNREAESCFCESIRQKENAWSRYGLASLLCLEGREYERAVSWMEMGLMERAGDLS
;
A
#
# COMPACT_ATOMS: atom_id res chain seq x y z
N MET A 1 22.98 9.19 -22.26
CA MET A 1 22.45 10.51 -21.87
C MET A 1 21.10 10.25 -21.23
N GLU A 2 20.90 10.72 -20.03
CA GLU A 2 19.62 10.61 -19.28
C GLU A 2 18.97 12.00 -19.25
N ILE A 3 17.66 12.06 -19.49
CA ILE A 3 16.87 13.28 -19.39
C ILE A 3 15.86 13.05 -18.27
N GLN A 4 15.96 13.86 -17.22
CA GLN A 4 15.02 13.84 -16.10
C GLN A 4 14.20 15.12 -16.13
N ALA A 5 12.88 14.98 -16.06
CA ALA A 5 11.94 16.09 -15.99
C ALA A 5 10.86 15.77 -14.96
N GLY A 6 10.15 16.78 -14.52
CA GLY A 6 9.09 16.68 -13.55
C GLY A 6 8.88 17.97 -12.76
N LEU A 7 7.88 17.98 -11.89
CA LEU A 7 7.53 19.16 -11.10
C LEU A 7 8.53 19.43 -9.97
N GLY A 8 9.21 18.42 -9.47
CA GLY A 8 10.23 18.55 -8.43
C GLY A 8 11.54 19.12 -8.98
N LYS A 9 12.20 19.98 -8.21
CA LYS A 9 13.51 20.54 -8.60
C LYS A 9 14.64 19.51 -8.63
N THR A 10 14.50 18.45 -7.87
CA THR A 10 15.47 17.34 -7.77
C THR A 10 14.72 16.03 -7.52
N GLN A 11 15.39 14.89 -7.71
CA GLN A 11 14.86 13.55 -7.37
C GLN A 11 14.41 13.41 -5.91
N TYR A 12 15.05 14.18 -5.01
CA TYR A 12 14.80 14.14 -3.57
C TYR A 12 13.82 15.23 -3.11
N GLY A 13 13.40 16.09 -4.04
CA GLY A 13 12.47 17.17 -3.75
C GLY A 13 11.04 16.65 -3.72
N CYS A 14 10.47 16.48 -2.52
CA CYS A 14 9.05 16.18 -2.36
C CYS A 14 8.22 17.46 -2.48
N ILE A 15 7.17 17.41 -3.29
CA ILE A 15 6.19 18.50 -3.40
C ILE A 15 4.96 18.06 -2.62
N PRO A 16 4.57 18.77 -1.54
CA PRO A 16 3.38 18.44 -0.79
C PRO A 16 2.12 18.55 -1.67
N MET A 17 1.31 17.52 -1.68
CA MET A 17 0.01 17.53 -2.35
C MET A 17 -1.07 17.49 -1.28
N ALA A 18 -1.88 18.54 -1.21
CA ALA A 18 -3.00 18.59 -0.26
C ALA A 18 -4.09 17.59 -0.66
N PRO A 19 -4.92 17.11 0.30
CA PRO A 19 -6.07 16.28 -0.03
C PRO A 19 -7.06 17.05 -0.93
N HIS A 20 -7.79 16.33 -1.77
CA HIS A 20 -8.78 16.88 -2.71
C HIS A 20 -8.20 17.88 -3.72
N THR A 21 -6.93 17.71 -4.11
CA THR A 21 -6.28 18.48 -5.17
C THR A 21 -5.97 17.60 -6.37
N ALA A 22 -6.04 18.19 -7.56
CA ALA A 22 -5.61 17.58 -8.80
C ALA A 22 -4.56 18.47 -9.47
N TRP A 23 -3.53 17.88 -10.01
CA TRP A 23 -2.48 18.58 -10.74
C TRP A 23 -2.43 18.05 -12.16
N GLU A 24 -2.34 18.98 -13.10
CA GLU A 24 -2.14 18.70 -14.51
C GLU A 24 -0.90 19.43 -14.99
N TRP A 25 -0.06 18.76 -15.76
CA TRP A 25 1.09 19.38 -16.41
C TRP A 25 1.38 18.69 -17.73
N LEU A 26 2.07 19.44 -18.59
CA LEU A 26 2.53 18.94 -19.89
C LEU A 26 4.02 19.17 -20.02
N GLU A 27 4.74 18.14 -20.44
CA GLU A 27 6.15 18.20 -20.77
C GLU A 27 6.33 18.00 -22.27
N ARG A 28 7.13 18.85 -22.89
CA ARG A 28 7.48 18.73 -24.31
C ARG A 28 8.96 18.62 -24.46
N TYR A 29 9.40 17.53 -25.06
CA TYR A 29 10.79 17.28 -25.39
C TYR A 29 11.06 17.64 -26.83
N GLY A 30 12.24 18.23 -27.09
CA GLY A 30 12.64 18.61 -28.42
C GLY A 30 14.13 18.93 -28.51
N ALA A 31 14.57 19.18 -29.71
CA ALA A 31 15.94 19.66 -29.99
C ALA A 31 15.89 21.05 -30.59
N VAL A 32 16.85 21.89 -30.22
CA VAL A 32 17.08 23.19 -30.82
C VAL A 32 18.53 23.31 -31.25
N THR A 33 18.77 24.01 -32.34
CA THR A 33 20.13 24.31 -32.82
C THR A 33 20.41 25.78 -32.53
N LEU A 34 21.48 26.03 -31.80
CA LEU A 34 21.99 27.38 -31.57
C LEU A 34 22.80 27.83 -32.78
N SER A 35 22.53 29.01 -33.29
CA SER A 35 23.21 29.60 -34.44
C SER A 35 24.49 30.38 -34.04
N GLY A 36 25.10 30.08 -32.91
CA GLY A 36 26.34 30.66 -32.39
C GLY A 36 26.56 30.21 -30.97
N ARG A 37 27.80 30.36 -30.50
CA ARG A 37 28.18 30.12 -29.13
C ARG A 37 28.49 31.46 -28.47
N SER A 38 27.88 31.72 -27.31
CA SER A 38 28.29 32.86 -26.47
C SER A 38 29.34 32.39 -25.49
N ASP A 39 30.22 33.29 -25.08
CA ASP A 39 31.19 33.06 -24.00
C ASP A 39 30.49 33.11 -22.62
N SER A 40 29.23 33.52 -22.57
CA SER A 40 28.41 33.61 -21.36
C SER A 40 27.32 32.55 -21.34
N PHE A 41 27.36 31.68 -20.34
CA PHE A 41 26.30 30.69 -20.09
C PHE A 41 24.92 31.34 -19.89
N GLU A 42 24.91 32.52 -19.25
CA GLU A 42 23.65 33.23 -18.97
C GLU A 42 23.00 33.73 -20.25
N GLU A 43 23.78 34.29 -21.20
CA GLU A 43 23.28 34.73 -22.50
C GLU A 43 22.77 33.53 -23.34
N GLU A 44 23.49 32.39 -23.33
CA GLU A 44 23.00 31.17 -24.00
C GLU A 44 21.70 30.67 -23.38
N ARG A 45 21.57 30.66 -22.06
CA ARG A 45 20.37 30.25 -21.33
C ARG A 45 19.19 31.17 -21.66
N GLU A 46 19.38 32.49 -21.70
CA GLU A 46 18.33 33.46 -22.05
C GLU A 46 17.89 33.29 -23.51
N GLY A 47 18.84 33.14 -24.43
CA GLY A 47 18.56 32.89 -25.84
C GLY A 47 17.77 31.61 -26.07
N LEU A 48 18.16 30.51 -25.42
CA LEU A 48 17.44 29.26 -25.44
C LEU A 48 16.03 29.40 -24.87
N THR A 49 15.89 30.09 -23.74
CA THR A 49 14.59 30.30 -23.09
C THR A 49 13.64 31.11 -23.99
N ALA A 50 14.14 32.17 -24.67
CA ALA A 50 13.37 32.95 -25.60
C ALA A 50 12.91 32.10 -26.79
N MET A 51 13.83 31.32 -27.38
CA MET A 51 13.53 30.42 -28.51
C MET A 51 12.49 29.35 -28.14
N VAL A 52 12.60 28.76 -26.96
CA VAL A 52 11.62 27.76 -26.47
C VAL A 52 10.26 28.39 -26.25
N ARG A 53 10.21 29.59 -25.67
CA ARG A 53 8.95 30.33 -25.47
C ARG A 53 8.27 30.68 -26.79
N GLU A 54 9.03 31.16 -27.76
CA GLU A 54 8.51 31.46 -29.11
C GLU A 54 7.92 30.24 -29.79
N LYS A 55 8.62 29.10 -29.74
CA LYS A 55 8.20 27.87 -30.43
C LYS A 55 7.10 27.10 -29.71
N ALA A 56 6.95 27.23 -28.40
CA ALA A 56 6.11 26.36 -27.60
C ALA A 56 4.99 27.04 -26.82
N GLY A 57 5.08 28.35 -26.55
CA GLY A 57 4.24 29.05 -25.57
C GLY A 57 2.72 28.82 -25.71
N GLU A 58 2.09 29.40 -26.73
CA GLU A 58 0.64 29.28 -26.93
C GLU A 58 0.19 27.83 -27.23
N THR A 59 1.07 27.08 -27.89
CA THR A 59 0.79 25.68 -28.27
C THR A 59 0.75 24.77 -27.06
N LEU A 60 1.57 25.01 -26.02
CA LEU A 60 1.57 24.18 -24.79
C LEU A 60 0.28 24.33 -24.01
N GLU A 61 -0.17 25.55 -23.76
CA GLU A 61 -1.42 25.81 -23.05
C GLU A 61 -2.64 25.26 -23.79
N LYS A 62 -2.67 25.41 -25.11
CA LYS A 62 -3.73 24.85 -25.93
C LYS A 62 -3.71 23.31 -25.84
N THR A 63 -2.52 22.69 -26.00
CA THR A 63 -2.39 21.23 -25.92
C THR A 63 -2.80 20.71 -24.54
N LEU A 64 -2.45 21.40 -23.46
CA LEU A 64 -2.87 21.02 -22.11
C LEU A 64 -4.39 21.04 -21.97
N ARG A 65 -5.05 22.13 -22.43
CA ARG A 65 -6.52 22.22 -22.41
C ARG A 65 -7.18 21.14 -23.27
N ASP A 66 -6.65 20.89 -24.46
CA ASP A 66 -7.22 19.90 -25.38
C ASP A 66 -7.02 18.47 -24.85
N SER A 67 -5.87 18.18 -24.20
CA SER A 67 -5.56 16.87 -23.62
C SER A 67 -6.40 16.54 -22.38
N HIS A 68 -6.85 17.55 -21.63
CA HIS A 68 -7.76 17.33 -20.50
C HIS A 68 -8.99 16.52 -20.91
N GLY A 69 -9.61 16.86 -22.05
CA GLY A 69 -10.76 16.14 -22.57
C GLY A 69 -10.45 14.67 -22.98
N TRP A 70 -9.20 14.34 -23.20
CA TRP A 70 -8.79 12.93 -23.46
C TRP A 70 -8.52 12.17 -22.16
N ALA A 71 -7.90 12.84 -21.18
CA ALA A 71 -7.55 12.22 -19.90
C ALA A 71 -8.79 11.73 -19.12
N ILE A 72 -9.95 12.37 -19.30
CA ILE A 72 -11.20 11.99 -18.64
C ILE A 72 -12.03 10.96 -19.43
N LYS A 73 -11.65 10.59 -20.65
CA LYS A 73 -12.38 9.57 -21.43
C LYS A 73 -11.96 8.16 -21.00
N PRO A 74 -12.92 7.26 -20.81
CA PRO A 74 -12.57 5.86 -20.60
C PRO A 74 -11.83 5.30 -21.80
N GLY A 75 -10.73 4.61 -21.55
CA GLY A 75 -9.97 3.88 -22.55
C GLY A 75 -10.38 2.41 -22.63
N GLU A 76 -9.71 1.66 -23.49
CA GLU A 76 -9.76 0.20 -23.46
C GLU A 76 -8.95 -0.32 -22.29
N VAL A 77 -9.50 -1.28 -21.54
CA VAL A 77 -8.78 -1.92 -20.45
C VAL A 77 -7.80 -2.92 -21.00
N VAL A 78 -6.53 -2.57 -21.02
CA VAL A 78 -5.44 -3.45 -21.48
C VAL A 78 -4.78 -4.22 -20.33
N TYR A 79 -4.94 -3.77 -19.11
CA TYR A 79 -4.43 -4.39 -17.89
C TYR A 79 -5.34 -4.07 -16.70
N ARG A 80 -5.64 -5.08 -15.89
CA ARG A 80 -6.38 -4.89 -14.65
C ARG A 80 -5.43 -4.67 -13.49
N GLY A 81 -5.76 -3.73 -12.62
CA GLY A 81 -5.01 -3.45 -11.42
C GLY A 81 -5.17 -4.52 -10.36
N SER A 82 -4.50 -4.32 -9.24
CA SER A 82 -4.49 -5.25 -8.10
C SER A 82 -5.85 -5.35 -7.42
N GLY A 83 -6.23 -6.54 -6.95
CA GLY A 83 -7.40 -6.78 -6.13
C GLY A 83 -7.42 -6.01 -4.81
N TYR A 84 -6.27 -5.50 -4.34
CA TYR A 84 -6.22 -4.58 -3.19
C TYR A 84 -6.93 -3.26 -3.45
N ALA A 85 -6.90 -2.75 -4.67
CA ALA A 85 -7.64 -1.53 -5.02
C ALA A 85 -9.15 -1.79 -5.12
N ASP A 86 -9.56 -2.99 -5.49
CA ASP A 86 -10.97 -3.40 -5.40
C ASP A 86 -11.45 -3.51 -3.94
N LEU A 87 -10.61 -4.08 -3.07
CA LEU A 87 -10.86 -4.10 -1.63
C LEU A 87 -10.93 -2.68 -1.04
N GLU A 88 -10.04 -1.75 -1.46
CA GLU A 88 -10.10 -0.34 -1.07
C GLU A 88 -11.40 0.31 -1.54
N ASN A 89 -11.87 0.04 -2.75
CA ASN A 89 -13.17 0.53 -3.22
C ASN A 89 -14.33 0.04 -2.31
N ALA A 90 -14.29 -1.21 -1.88
CA ALA A 90 -15.28 -1.73 -0.94
C ALA A 90 -15.22 -1.02 0.43
N CYS A 91 -14.01 -0.73 0.93
CA CYS A 91 -13.81 0.06 2.14
C CYS A 91 -14.34 1.48 1.99
N ARG A 92 -14.08 2.14 0.86
CA ARG A 92 -14.57 3.49 0.56
C ARG A 92 -16.09 3.55 0.55
N VAL A 93 -16.73 2.62 -0.15
CA VAL A 93 -18.20 2.51 -0.16
C VAL A 93 -18.76 2.37 1.27
N ARG A 94 -18.13 1.53 2.10
CA ARG A 94 -18.54 1.35 3.50
C ARG A 94 -18.38 2.63 4.34
N ARG A 95 -17.37 3.47 4.04
CA ARG A 95 -17.14 4.77 4.68
C ARG A 95 -17.99 5.90 4.09
N GLY A 96 -18.76 5.64 3.02
CA GLY A 96 -19.52 6.65 2.29
C GLY A 96 -18.62 7.57 1.44
N GLU A 97 -17.46 7.11 1.05
CA GLU A 97 -16.51 7.80 0.18
C GLU A 97 -16.71 7.38 -1.29
N GLU A 98 -16.31 8.25 -2.21
CA GLU A 98 -16.29 7.91 -3.63
C GLU A 98 -15.25 6.82 -3.93
N PRO A 99 -15.57 5.86 -4.81
CA PRO A 99 -14.62 4.87 -5.28
C PRO A 99 -13.40 5.53 -5.94
N LEU A 100 -12.32 4.77 -6.11
CA LEU A 100 -11.19 5.14 -6.96
C LEU A 100 -11.68 5.41 -8.39
N SER A 101 -10.85 6.09 -9.17
CA SER A 101 -11.22 6.56 -10.51
C SER A 101 -12.01 5.52 -11.33
N PRO A 102 -13.14 5.91 -11.96
CA PRO A 102 -13.93 5.02 -12.81
C PRO A 102 -13.22 4.60 -14.11
N HIS A 103 -12.05 5.20 -14.40
CA HIS A 103 -11.21 4.85 -15.54
C HIS A 103 -10.28 3.66 -15.27
N LEU A 104 -10.22 3.18 -14.02
CA LEU A 104 -9.36 2.09 -13.61
C LEU A 104 -10.21 0.83 -13.35
N ASP A 105 -9.73 -0.30 -13.85
CA ASP A 105 -10.34 -1.61 -13.59
C ASP A 105 -9.49 -2.39 -12.57
N PHE A 106 -10.07 -2.70 -11.43
CA PHE A 106 -9.44 -3.43 -10.33
C PHE A 106 -10.15 -4.77 -10.06
N SER A 107 -10.97 -5.27 -10.96
CA SER A 107 -11.80 -6.47 -10.78
C SER A 107 -11.02 -7.80 -10.77
N SER A 108 -9.78 -7.79 -10.33
CA SER A 108 -8.90 -8.97 -10.26
C SER A 108 -8.72 -9.42 -8.80
N GLU A 109 -9.81 -9.67 -8.08
CA GLU A 109 -9.74 -10.26 -6.75
C GLU A 109 -9.09 -11.65 -6.82
N ASP A 110 -8.15 -11.92 -5.91
CA ASP A 110 -7.49 -13.21 -5.75
C ASP A 110 -7.61 -13.73 -4.31
N GLU A 111 -7.07 -14.92 -4.07
CA GLU A 111 -7.16 -15.61 -2.78
C GLU A 111 -6.57 -14.80 -1.61
N ARG A 112 -5.70 -13.83 -1.87
CA ARG A 112 -5.06 -13.01 -0.83
C ARG A 112 -5.99 -11.93 -0.28
N GLN A 113 -6.90 -11.40 -1.10
CA GLN A 113 -7.86 -10.38 -0.69
C GLN A 113 -9.18 -10.96 -0.20
N THR A 114 -9.56 -12.13 -0.67
CA THR A 114 -10.84 -12.78 -0.32
C THR A 114 -11.11 -12.86 1.19
N PRO A 115 -10.15 -13.26 2.06
CA PRO A 115 -10.40 -13.28 3.50
C PRO A 115 -10.73 -11.90 4.08
N TRP A 116 -10.08 -10.83 3.58
CA TRP A 116 -10.34 -9.47 4.01
C TRP A 116 -11.67 -8.94 3.51
N ARG A 117 -12.10 -9.34 2.32
CA ARG A 117 -13.44 -9.01 1.83
C ARG A 117 -14.51 -9.63 2.70
N ILE A 118 -14.39 -10.92 3.01
CA ILE A 118 -15.30 -11.61 3.91
C ILE A 118 -15.31 -10.92 5.29
N PHE A 119 -14.14 -10.58 5.82
CA PHE A 119 -14.04 -9.86 7.08
C PHE A 119 -14.71 -8.48 7.03
N LEU A 120 -14.54 -7.73 5.94
CA LEU A 120 -15.20 -6.45 5.72
C LEU A 120 -16.72 -6.57 5.76
N GLU A 121 -17.27 -7.60 5.15
CA GLU A 121 -18.73 -7.81 5.01
C GLU A 121 -19.36 -8.38 6.27
N THR A 122 -18.69 -9.31 6.93
CA THR A 122 -19.26 -10.13 8.02
C THR A 122 -18.72 -9.79 9.41
N GLY A 123 -17.57 -9.12 9.51
CA GLY A 123 -16.80 -8.94 10.74
C GLY A 123 -16.00 -10.18 11.18
N HIS A 124 -16.01 -11.26 10.41
CA HIS A 124 -15.32 -12.51 10.74
C HIS A 124 -14.46 -12.97 9.58
N PHE A 125 -13.24 -13.45 9.89
CA PHE A 125 -12.44 -14.15 8.89
C PHE A 125 -13.07 -15.51 8.57
N PRO A 126 -12.91 -16.00 7.32
CA PRO A 126 -13.27 -17.37 7.00
C PRO A 126 -12.40 -18.32 7.82
N SER A 127 -12.90 -19.53 8.07
CA SER A 127 -12.10 -20.57 8.70
C SER A 127 -10.84 -20.83 7.90
N ALA A 128 -9.68 -20.75 8.56
CA ALA A 128 -8.37 -20.98 7.94
C ALA A 128 -7.66 -22.17 8.58
N ASP A 129 -6.94 -22.93 7.78
CA ASP A 129 -6.02 -23.95 8.29
C ASP A 129 -4.75 -23.23 8.78
N PRO A 130 -4.28 -23.48 10.01
CA PRO A 130 -3.03 -22.91 10.49
C PRO A 130 -1.79 -23.31 9.70
N ALA A 131 -1.85 -24.38 8.93
CA ALA A 131 -0.78 -24.82 8.03
C ALA A 131 -0.69 -23.91 6.78
N ASP A 132 -1.81 -23.32 6.35
CA ASP A 132 -1.86 -22.42 5.21
C ASP A 132 -1.25 -21.07 5.55
N MET A 133 -0.70 -20.40 4.53
CA MET A 133 -0.23 -19.03 4.69
C MET A 133 -1.41 -18.09 4.93
N PRO A 134 -1.39 -17.30 6.03
CA PRO A 134 -2.43 -16.31 6.27
C PRO A 134 -2.52 -15.28 5.13
N ALA A 135 -3.67 -14.62 5.03
CA ALA A 135 -3.83 -13.47 4.14
C ALA A 135 -2.78 -12.39 4.45
N ASP A 136 -2.47 -11.55 3.46
CA ASP A 136 -1.57 -10.42 3.64
C ASP A 136 -2.06 -9.46 4.74
N CYS A 137 -1.14 -8.78 5.40
CA CYS A 137 -1.51 -7.87 6.49
C CYS A 137 -2.04 -6.54 5.95
N MET A 138 -3.25 -6.18 6.39
CA MET A 138 -3.82 -4.85 6.19
C MET A 138 -3.59 -4.03 7.46
N ALA A 139 -2.78 -2.96 7.38
CA ALA A 139 -2.24 -2.27 8.55
C ALA A 139 -2.68 -0.80 8.68
N ASP A 140 -3.57 -0.27 7.84
CA ASP A 140 -4.11 1.08 7.99
C ASP A 140 -5.10 1.18 9.16
N ASP A 141 -5.47 2.42 9.50
CA ASP A 141 -6.29 2.68 10.69
C ASP A 141 -7.71 2.11 10.57
N PHE A 142 -8.28 2.06 9.38
CA PHE A 142 -9.60 1.49 9.15
C PHE A 142 -9.65 0.01 9.52
N TRP A 143 -8.69 -0.78 9.01
CA TRP A 143 -8.61 -2.21 9.32
C TRP A 143 -8.25 -2.47 10.78
N TYR A 144 -7.34 -1.66 11.32
CA TYR A 144 -6.97 -1.77 12.73
C TYR A 144 -8.16 -1.58 13.67
N GLU A 145 -8.98 -0.55 13.44
CA GLU A 145 -10.16 -0.32 14.27
C GLU A 145 -11.20 -1.44 14.10
N MET A 146 -11.44 -1.93 12.88
CA MET A 146 -12.31 -3.07 12.65
C MET A 146 -11.85 -4.33 13.41
N LEU A 147 -10.55 -4.65 13.34
CA LEU A 147 -9.98 -5.80 14.06
C LEU A 147 -10.16 -5.67 15.58
N ARG A 148 -9.91 -4.48 16.12
CA ARG A 148 -10.08 -4.19 17.55
C ARG A 148 -11.54 -4.31 18.00
N GLU A 149 -12.45 -3.72 17.24
CA GLU A 149 -13.88 -3.77 17.54
C GLU A 149 -14.36 -5.22 17.56
N GLN A 150 -13.99 -6.00 16.57
CA GLN A 150 -14.37 -7.39 16.49
C GLN A 150 -13.77 -8.25 17.61
N ALA A 151 -12.49 -8.05 17.95
CA ALA A 151 -11.85 -8.74 19.07
C ALA A 151 -12.54 -8.43 20.41
N ASN A 152 -12.96 -7.18 20.62
CA ASN A 152 -13.69 -6.77 21.83
C ASN A 152 -15.12 -7.33 21.90
N GLN A 153 -15.82 -7.39 20.79
CA GLN A 153 -17.18 -7.94 20.72
C GLN A 153 -17.20 -9.45 20.98
N THR A 154 -16.22 -10.17 20.42
CA THR A 154 -16.11 -11.62 20.60
C THR A 154 -15.76 -12.02 22.02
N GLN A 155 -14.98 -11.23 22.77
CA GLN A 155 -14.64 -11.48 24.18
C GLN A 155 -15.86 -11.57 25.10
N SER A 156 -17.01 -11.01 24.69
CA SER A 156 -18.25 -11.06 25.48
C SER A 156 -19.08 -12.34 25.28
N THR A 157 -18.89 -13.08 24.20
CA THR A 157 -19.72 -14.23 23.82
C THR A 157 -18.96 -15.48 23.39
N VAL A 158 -17.87 -15.33 22.63
CA VAL A 158 -17.02 -16.42 22.13
C VAL A 158 -15.59 -15.89 22.07
N SER A 159 -14.57 -16.71 22.32
CA SER A 159 -13.18 -16.30 22.17
C SER A 159 -12.89 -15.89 20.72
N PRO A 160 -12.09 -14.82 20.50
CA PRO A 160 -11.67 -14.43 19.15
C PRO A 160 -10.95 -15.57 18.42
N ASP A 161 -11.17 -15.68 17.12
CA ASP A 161 -10.47 -16.65 16.29
C ASP A 161 -8.95 -16.39 16.24
N TRP A 162 -8.13 -17.44 16.09
CA TRP A 162 -6.69 -17.33 16.02
C TRP A 162 -6.21 -16.41 14.90
N HIS A 163 -6.89 -16.43 13.76
CA HIS A 163 -6.56 -15.63 12.58
C HIS A 163 -6.81 -14.14 12.80
N LEU A 164 -7.94 -13.78 13.43
CA LEU A 164 -8.21 -12.42 13.88
C LEU A 164 -7.12 -11.91 14.81
N LEU A 165 -6.77 -12.70 15.81
CA LEU A 165 -5.76 -12.35 16.81
C LEU A 165 -4.36 -12.19 16.17
N TYR A 166 -4.02 -13.05 15.21
CA TYR A 166 -2.78 -12.92 14.44
C TYR A 166 -2.71 -11.59 13.69
N HIS A 167 -3.74 -11.22 12.93
CA HIS A 167 -3.77 -9.94 12.20
C HIS A 167 -3.82 -8.73 13.13
N LEU A 168 -4.52 -8.83 14.25
CA LEU A 168 -4.51 -7.77 15.27
C LEU A 168 -3.13 -7.60 15.89
N ALA A 169 -2.41 -8.69 16.16
CA ALA A 169 -1.05 -8.65 16.66
C ALA A 169 -0.08 -7.95 15.70
N LEU A 170 -0.15 -8.28 14.40
CA LEU A 170 0.62 -7.59 13.36
C LEU A 170 0.31 -6.08 13.31
N ASN A 171 -0.95 -5.73 13.45
CA ASN A 171 -1.39 -4.33 13.49
C ASN A 171 -0.89 -3.59 14.74
N HIS A 172 -0.89 -4.23 15.89
CA HIS A 172 -0.26 -3.68 17.10
C HIS A 172 1.25 -3.48 16.91
N MET A 173 1.93 -4.47 16.34
CA MET A 173 3.35 -4.42 16.06
C MET A 173 3.72 -3.27 15.10
N ALA A 174 2.95 -3.08 14.02
CA ALA A 174 3.12 -1.97 13.08
C ALA A 174 2.97 -0.58 13.73
N ARG A 175 2.29 -0.50 14.88
CA ARG A 175 2.07 0.73 15.66
C ARG A 175 2.98 0.87 16.88
N GLY A 176 3.96 -0.03 17.03
CA GLY A 176 4.86 -0.04 18.18
C GLY A 176 4.19 -0.41 19.50
N LYS A 177 2.98 -0.99 19.47
CA LYS A 177 2.25 -1.49 20.64
C LYS A 177 2.68 -2.93 20.95
N ASN A 178 3.95 -3.07 21.32
CA ASN A 178 4.62 -4.36 21.34
C ASN A 178 4.06 -5.30 22.42
N ARG A 179 3.62 -4.78 23.57
CA ARG A 179 3.01 -5.62 24.63
C ARG A 179 1.66 -6.19 24.20
N GLU A 180 0.86 -5.38 23.53
CA GLU A 180 -0.43 -5.78 22.99
C GLU A 180 -0.22 -6.80 21.85
N ALA A 181 0.80 -6.60 21.00
CA ALA A 181 1.17 -7.54 19.96
C ALA A 181 1.56 -8.90 20.55
N GLU A 182 2.46 -8.92 21.56
CA GLU A 182 2.88 -10.15 22.23
C GLU A 182 1.67 -10.88 22.84
N SER A 183 0.78 -10.16 23.51
CA SER A 183 -0.44 -10.73 24.10
C SER A 183 -1.35 -11.36 23.05
N CYS A 184 -1.58 -10.68 21.92
CA CYS A 184 -2.42 -11.19 20.83
C CYS A 184 -1.79 -12.42 20.14
N PHE A 185 -0.48 -12.45 19.89
CA PHE A 185 0.18 -13.63 19.34
C PHE A 185 0.07 -14.83 20.28
N CYS A 186 0.33 -14.62 21.59
CA CYS A 186 0.20 -15.69 22.57
C CYS A 186 -1.22 -16.24 22.64
N GLU A 187 -2.24 -15.34 22.58
CA GLU A 187 -3.63 -15.76 22.56
C GLU A 187 -3.98 -16.51 21.28
N SER A 188 -3.49 -16.05 20.12
CA SER A 188 -3.67 -16.73 18.84
C SER A 188 -3.18 -18.19 18.89
N ILE A 189 -1.97 -18.42 19.40
CA ILE A 189 -1.40 -19.76 19.59
C ILE A 189 -2.28 -20.60 20.54
N ARG A 190 -2.78 -20.00 21.61
CA ARG A 190 -3.62 -20.71 22.58
C ARG A 190 -4.98 -21.12 22.01
N GLN A 191 -5.55 -20.29 21.10
CA GLN A 191 -6.80 -20.64 20.41
C GLN A 191 -6.60 -21.78 19.42
N LYS A 192 -5.51 -21.72 18.67
CA LYS A 192 -5.13 -22.75 17.73
C LYS A 192 -3.61 -22.70 17.50
N GLU A 193 -2.92 -23.81 17.69
CA GLU A 193 -1.50 -23.93 17.39
C GLU A 193 -1.24 -23.48 15.94
N ASN A 194 -0.31 -22.55 15.75
CA ASN A 194 0.03 -22.02 14.43
C ASN A 194 1.46 -21.48 14.40
N ALA A 195 2.19 -21.81 13.36
CA ALA A 195 3.56 -21.36 13.15
C ALA A 195 3.67 -19.84 12.94
N TRP A 196 2.66 -19.21 12.38
CA TRP A 196 2.66 -17.80 11.99
C TRP A 196 2.75 -16.86 13.18
N SER A 197 1.96 -17.11 14.22
CA SER A 197 2.03 -16.34 15.48
C SER A 197 3.33 -16.60 16.22
N ARG A 198 3.92 -17.79 16.12
CA ARG A 198 5.26 -18.08 16.69
C ARG A 198 6.34 -17.27 15.96
N TYR A 199 6.29 -17.19 14.63
CA TYR A 199 7.18 -16.31 13.85
C TYR A 199 6.99 -14.85 14.17
N GLY A 200 5.75 -14.42 14.38
CA GLY A 200 5.42 -13.07 14.83
C GLY A 200 6.05 -12.72 16.17
N LEU A 201 5.94 -13.62 17.16
CA LEU A 201 6.59 -13.48 18.47
C LEU A 201 8.12 -13.43 18.37
N ALA A 202 8.72 -14.33 17.61
CA ALA A 202 10.16 -14.33 17.40
C ALA A 202 10.63 -13.01 16.77
N SER A 203 9.94 -12.56 15.74
CA SER A 203 10.23 -11.29 15.07
C SER A 203 10.10 -10.09 16.00
N LEU A 204 9.06 -10.05 16.82
CA LEU A 204 8.82 -8.98 17.80
C LEU A 204 9.97 -8.89 18.81
N LEU A 205 10.38 -10.02 19.38
CA LEU A 205 11.48 -10.08 20.34
C LEU A 205 12.82 -9.65 19.72
N CYS A 206 13.07 -10.05 18.48
CA CYS A 206 14.26 -9.60 17.73
C CYS A 206 14.25 -8.09 17.47
N LEU A 207 13.10 -7.52 17.07
CA LEU A 207 12.96 -6.08 16.83
C LEU A 207 13.16 -5.24 18.10
N GLU A 208 12.74 -5.76 19.24
CA GLU A 208 12.97 -5.12 20.54
C GLU A 208 14.39 -5.31 21.07
N GLY A 209 15.20 -6.15 20.45
CA GLY A 209 16.56 -6.44 20.88
C GLY A 209 16.62 -7.15 22.23
N ARG A 210 15.62 -7.93 22.57
CA ARG A 210 15.52 -8.64 23.84
C ARG A 210 15.21 -10.12 23.66
N GLU A 211 15.59 -10.92 24.67
CA GLU A 211 15.19 -12.31 24.81
C GLU A 211 15.48 -13.17 23.57
N TYR A 212 16.66 -13.02 22.96
CA TYR A 212 17.01 -13.74 21.72
C TYR A 212 16.88 -15.25 21.82
N GLU A 213 17.20 -15.85 22.98
CA GLU A 213 17.04 -17.29 23.20
C GLU A 213 15.57 -17.71 23.10
N ARG A 214 14.68 -16.89 23.65
CA ARG A 214 13.24 -17.11 23.54
C ARG A 214 12.74 -16.91 22.10
N ALA A 215 13.28 -15.94 21.38
CA ALA A 215 12.96 -15.74 19.96
C ALA A 215 13.38 -16.96 19.11
N VAL A 216 14.57 -17.49 19.34
CA VAL A 216 15.04 -18.73 18.68
C VAL A 216 14.12 -19.91 19.00
N SER A 217 13.74 -20.09 20.27
CA SER A 217 12.82 -21.17 20.68
C SER A 217 11.46 -21.06 19.96
N TRP A 218 10.87 -19.87 19.84
CA TRP A 218 9.63 -19.68 19.10
C TRP A 218 9.77 -20.00 17.61
N MET A 219 10.91 -19.62 17.00
CA MET A 219 11.18 -19.90 15.60
C MET A 219 11.32 -21.42 15.37
N GLU A 220 12.07 -22.12 16.22
CA GLU A 220 12.25 -23.58 16.13
C GLU A 220 10.91 -24.32 16.27
N MET A 221 10.07 -23.92 17.24
CA MET A 221 8.74 -24.51 17.41
C MET A 221 7.87 -24.32 16.16
N GLY A 222 7.87 -23.13 15.55
CA GLY A 222 7.13 -22.87 14.32
C GLY A 222 7.65 -23.68 13.12
N LEU A 223 8.97 -23.88 13.02
CA LEU A 223 9.57 -24.72 11.98
C LEU A 223 9.21 -26.20 12.15
N MET A 224 9.14 -26.70 13.38
CA MET A 224 8.76 -28.08 13.67
C MET A 224 7.30 -28.36 13.32
N GLU A 225 6.39 -27.42 13.58
CA GLU A 225 5.00 -27.54 13.17
C GLU A 225 4.87 -27.68 11.65
N ARG A 226 5.51 -26.81 10.89
CA ARG A 226 5.48 -26.87 9.42
C ARG A 226 6.17 -28.11 8.84
N ALA A 227 7.20 -28.65 9.50
CA ALA A 227 7.84 -29.86 9.07
C ALA A 227 6.99 -31.10 9.32
N GLY A 228 6.14 -31.09 10.36
CA GLY A 228 5.17 -32.14 10.64
C GLY A 228 4.06 -32.25 9.60
N ASP A 229 3.69 -31.15 8.99
CA ASP A 229 2.67 -31.09 7.93
C ASP A 229 3.19 -31.60 6.56
N LEU A 230 4.50 -31.74 6.41
CA LEU A 230 5.16 -32.24 5.18
C LEU A 230 5.46 -33.74 5.22
N SER A 231 5.14 -34.44 6.31
CA SER A 231 5.33 -35.88 6.52
C SER A 231 4.02 -36.66 6.39
#